data_6e061dc06650a54a926167af78b217ef
#
_entry.id   6e061dc06650a54a926167af78b217ef
#
_cell.length_a   1.000
_cell.length_b   1.000
_cell.length_c   1.000
_cell.angle_alpha   90.00
_cell.angle_beta   90.00
_cell.angle_gamma   90.00
#
_symmetry.space_group_name_H-M   'P 1'
#
loop_
_entity.id
_entity.type
_entity.pdbx_description
1 polymer ?
#
loop_
_entity_poly.entity_id
_entity_poly.type
_entity_poly.pdbx_seq_one_letter_code
_entity_poly.pdbx_strand_id
1 'polypeptide(L)'
;MFFSNLQRAISESSYWNVNLKPKQVKCLEAIYLGRDVVAVLPTGYGKSIIFHLLPVLLFGKVNSAPFQSCGTIHPIVIVVSPLNALIQDQIRRSNQGSIKAAILNVKKKENSDDVELDLADSNSSLLREGRYELVFTHPEAVLSCKEGLELLRSSPYQRSVQAIVIDEAHCILEWGDDFRKDYSHLGNLVY
;
A
#
# COMPACT_ATOMS: atom_id res chain seq x y z
N MET A 1 19.32 -1.77 -13.95
CA MET A 1 18.64 -2.33 -12.77
C MET A 1 17.16 -1.92 -12.69
N PHE A 2 16.80 -0.62 -12.70
CA PHE A 2 15.38 -0.19 -12.66
C PHE A 2 14.54 -0.81 -13.77
N PHE A 3 14.89 -0.64 -15.03
CA PHE A 3 14.11 -1.14 -16.16
C PHE A 3 13.96 -2.67 -16.18
N SER A 4 14.98 -3.43 -15.77
CA SER A 4 14.87 -4.90 -15.66
C SER A 4 13.86 -5.30 -14.58
N ASN A 5 13.89 -4.63 -13.41
CA ASN A 5 12.94 -4.88 -12.35
C ASN A 5 11.52 -4.41 -12.74
N LEU A 6 11.40 -3.33 -13.51
CA LEU A 6 10.11 -2.86 -14.02
C LEU A 6 9.51 -3.85 -15.04
N GLN A 7 10.28 -4.36 -15.97
CA GLN A 7 9.82 -5.39 -16.91
C GLN A 7 9.33 -6.64 -16.17
N ARG A 8 10.10 -7.08 -15.17
CA ARG A 8 9.70 -8.18 -14.30
C ARG A 8 8.39 -7.88 -13.56
N ALA A 9 8.25 -6.68 -12.97
CA ALA A 9 7.03 -6.29 -12.28
C ALA A 9 5.80 -6.30 -13.21
N ILE A 10 5.96 -5.87 -14.46
CA ILE A 10 4.88 -5.93 -15.44
C ILE A 10 4.54 -7.38 -15.80
N SER A 11 5.53 -8.23 -16.05
CA SER A 11 5.31 -9.63 -16.46
C SER A 11 4.70 -10.50 -15.36
N GLU A 12 5.01 -10.23 -14.10
CA GLU A 12 4.51 -10.97 -12.94
C GLU A 12 3.17 -10.42 -12.41
N SER A 13 2.76 -9.23 -12.84
CA SER A 13 1.50 -8.61 -12.42
C SER A 13 0.31 -9.05 -13.28
N SER A 14 -0.91 -8.73 -12.81
CA SER A 14 -2.13 -8.84 -13.64
C SER A 14 -2.14 -7.86 -14.84
N TYR A 15 -1.12 -7.03 -14.96
CA TYR A 15 -0.96 -6.00 -16.00
C TYR A 15 0.08 -6.37 -17.08
N TRP A 16 0.38 -7.65 -17.26
CA TRP A 16 1.44 -8.13 -18.19
C TRP A 16 1.33 -7.61 -19.63
N ASN A 17 0.16 -7.15 -20.05
CA ASN A 17 -0.08 -6.62 -21.40
C ASN A 17 -0.28 -5.09 -21.45
N VAL A 18 0.16 -4.36 -20.42
CA VAL A 18 -0.02 -2.92 -20.31
C VAL A 18 1.22 -2.16 -20.73
N ASN A 19 1.05 -1.21 -21.65
CA ASN A 19 2.05 -0.20 -21.94
C ASN A 19 1.95 0.94 -20.95
N LEU A 20 2.95 1.09 -20.08
CA LEU A 20 3.00 2.17 -19.11
C LEU A 20 3.15 3.53 -19.80
N LYS A 21 2.39 4.50 -19.34
CA LYS A 21 2.48 5.88 -19.80
C LYS A 21 3.72 6.56 -19.20
N PRO A 22 4.33 7.55 -19.88
CA PRO A 22 5.57 8.19 -19.42
C PRO A 22 5.56 8.71 -17.99
N LYS A 23 4.44 9.30 -17.53
CA LYS A 23 4.32 9.79 -16.14
C LYS A 23 4.24 8.65 -15.13
N GLN A 24 3.65 7.51 -15.48
CA GLN A 24 3.63 6.32 -14.60
C GLN A 24 5.05 5.78 -14.41
N VAL A 25 5.82 5.68 -15.49
CA VAL A 25 7.24 5.25 -15.43
C VAL A 25 8.06 6.21 -14.57
N LYS A 26 7.89 7.53 -14.74
CA LYS A 26 8.59 8.54 -13.92
C LYS A 26 8.26 8.43 -12.43
N CYS A 27 6.98 8.18 -12.07
CA CYS A 27 6.60 7.95 -10.68
C CYS A 27 7.28 6.70 -10.11
N LEU A 28 7.20 5.58 -10.84
CA LEU A 28 7.83 4.31 -10.42
C LEU A 28 9.34 4.45 -10.27
N GLU A 29 10.01 5.16 -11.19
CA GLU A 29 11.44 5.40 -11.11
C GLU A 29 11.82 6.26 -9.90
N ALA A 30 11.06 7.33 -9.63
CA ALA A 30 11.30 8.19 -8.49
C ALA A 30 11.16 7.41 -7.16
N ILE A 31 10.10 6.60 -7.01
CA ILE A 31 9.90 5.74 -5.83
C ILE A 31 11.02 4.69 -5.74
N TYR A 32 11.38 4.07 -6.85
CA TYR A 32 12.48 3.11 -6.90
C TYR A 32 13.81 3.72 -6.43
N LEU A 33 14.05 4.98 -6.72
CA LEU A 33 15.22 5.74 -6.25
C LEU A 33 15.11 6.22 -4.78
N GLY A 34 14.01 5.90 -4.09
CA GLY A 34 13.77 6.28 -2.69
C GLY A 34 13.32 7.72 -2.51
N ARG A 35 12.67 8.30 -3.52
CA ARG A 35 12.11 9.66 -3.45
C ARG A 35 10.61 9.62 -3.21
N ASP A 36 10.10 10.56 -2.43
CA ASP A 36 8.68 10.80 -2.29
C ASP A 36 8.09 11.38 -3.58
N VAL A 37 6.83 11.02 -3.88
CA VAL A 37 6.19 11.38 -5.13
C VAL A 37 4.78 11.88 -4.89
N VAL A 38 4.47 13.06 -5.38
CA VAL A 38 3.10 13.55 -5.55
C VAL A 38 2.72 13.40 -7.02
N ALA A 39 1.82 12.46 -7.30
CA ALA A 39 1.41 12.11 -8.66
C ALA A 39 0.10 12.80 -9.03
N VAL A 40 0.17 13.97 -9.63
CA VAL A 40 -1.00 14.68 -10.18
C VAL A 40 -1.30 14.16 -11.58
N LEU A 41 -2.28 13.26 -11.66
CA LEU A 41 -2.65 12.56 -12.88
C LEU A 41 -4.16 12.66 -13.13
N PRO A 42 -4.60 12.82 -14.38
CA PRO A 42 -6.04 12.88 -14.71
C PRO A 42 -6.79 11.60 -14.31
N THR A 43 -8.09 11.72 -14.12
CA THR A 43 -8.98 10.57 -13.98
C THR A 43 -8.84 9.64 -15.19
N GLY A 44 -8.84 8.34 -15.00
CA GLY A 44 -8.64 7.35 -16.07
C GLY A 44 -7.20 7.24 -16.59
N TYR A 45 -6.24 7.97 -16.02
CA TYR A 45 -4.83 7.84 -16.41
C TYR A 45 -4.21 6.51 -16.02
N GLY A 46 -4.83 5.77 -15.09
CA GLY A 46 -4.32 4.50 -14.57
C GLY A 46 -3.41 4.69 -13.35
N LYS A 47 -3.79 5.55 -12.40
CA LYS A 47 -3.03 5.81 -11.16
C LYS A 47 -2.74 4.52 -10.39
N SER A 48 -3.73 3.64 -10.26
CA SER A 48 -3.62 2.41 -9.48
C SER A 48 -2.55 1.44 -9.97
N ILE A 49 -2.23 1.42 -11.26
CA ILE A 49 -1.16 0.55 -11.76
C ILE A 49 0.20 0.85 -11.11
N ILE A 50 0.41 2.10 -10.69
CA ILE A 50 1.67 2.51 -10.05
C ILE A 50 1.88 1.69 -8.78
N PHE A 51 0.91 1.71 -7.85
CA PHE A 51 1.07 1.00 -6.58
C PHE A 51 0.94 -0.53 -6.72
N HIS A 52 0.21 -1.02 -7.72
CA HIS A 52 0.16 -2.46 -7.99
C HIS A 52 1.49 -3.05 -8.46
N LEU A 53 2.33 -2.27 -9.15
CA LEU A 53 3.64 -2.73 -9.60
C LEU A 53 4.73 -2.60 -8.54
N LEU A 54 4.52 -1.77 -7.50
CA LEU A 54 5.55 -1.49 -6.49
C LEU A 54 6.05 -2.74 -5.75
N PRO A 55 5.22 -3.69 -5.29
CA PRO A 55 5.73 -4.84 -4.53
C PRO A 55 6.79 -5.62 -5.29
N VAL A 56 6.54 -5.98 -6.56
CA VAL A 56 7.49 -6.74 -7.38
C VAL A 56 8.69 -5.88 -7.80
N LEU A 57 8.44 -4.60 -8.13
CA LEU A 57 9.49 -3.65 -8.49
C LEU A 57 10.49 -3.46 -7.33
N LEU A 58 10.00 -3.27 -6.12
CA LEU A 58 10.81 -3.06 -4.93
C LEU A 58 11.45 -4.36 -4.44
N PHE A 59 10.82 -5.51 -4.64
CA PHE A 59 11.42 -6.81 -4.35
C PHE A 59 12.76 -6.98 -5.06
N GLY A 60 12.80 -6.68 -6.36
CA GLY A 60 14.04 -6.71 -7.12
C GLY A 60 15.10 -5.74 -6.60
N LYS A 61 14.69 -4.55 -6.09
CA LYS A 61 15.59 -3.56 -5.51
C LYS A 61 16.20 -4.05 -4.19
N VAL A 62 15.36 -4.40 -3.22
CA VAL A 62 15.82 -4.72 -1.86
C VAL A 62 16.61 -6.02 -1.80
N ASN A 63 16.33 -6.99 -2.69
CA ASN A 63 17.02 -8.28 -2.72
C ASN A 63 18.23 -8.33 -3.66
N SER A 64 18.54 -7.23 -4.35
CA SER A 64 19.74 -7.14 -5.22
C SER A 64 21.00 -6.65 -4.50
N ALA A 65 20.90 -6.26 -3.24
CA ALA A 65 22.05 -5.76 -2.46
C ALA A 65 22.99 -6.92 -2.07
N PRO A 66 24.30 -6.80 -2.29
CA PRO A 66 25.27 -7.90 -2.10
C PRO A 66 25.54 -8.30 -0.64
N PHE A 67 24.97 -7.60 0.33
CA PHE A 67 25.21 -7.82 1.77
C PHE A 67 23.91 -8.03 2.58
N GLN A 68 22.98 -8.86 2.10
CA GLN A 68 21.83 -9.22 2.93
C GLN A 68 22.18 -10.38 3.88
N SER A 69 22.60 -10.03 5.09
CA SER A 69 22.80 -10.98 6.19
C SER A 69 21.49 -11.48 6.84
N CYS A 70 20.34 -11.01 6.42
CA CYS A 70 19.06 -11.17 7.12
C CYS A 70 17.96 -11.91 6.32
N GLY A 71 18.31 -12.64 5.25
CA GLY A 71 17.31 -13.37 4.45
C GLY A 71 16.56 -12.51 3.42
N THR A 72 15.65 -13.14 2.68
CA THR A 72 14.84 -12.48 1.64
C THR A 72 13.80 -11.56 2.27
N ILE A 73 13.79 -10.29 1.85
CA ILE A 73 12.76 -9.31 2.26
C ILE A 73 11.62 -9.35 1.22
N HIS A 74 10.40 -9.54 1.70
CA HIS A 74 9.19 -9.38 0.90
C HIS A 74 8.61 -7.99 1.14
N PRO A 75 8.71 -7.07 0.15
CA PRO A 75 8.21 -5.71 0.30
C PRO A 75 6.71 -5.67 0.54
N ILE A 76 6.30 -4.89 1.51
CA ILE A 76 4.90 -4.55 1.75
C ILE A 76 4.69 -3.11 1.27
N VAL A 77 3.64 -2.91 0.49
CA VAL A 77 3.14 -1.58 0.12
C VAL A 77 1.80 -1.38 0.81
N ILE A 78 1.70 -0.35 1.62
CA ILE A 78 0.44 0.03 2.28
C ILE A 78 -0.26 1.07 1.41
N VAL A 79 -1.54 0.83 1.10
CA VAL A 79 -2.36 1.77 0.33
C VAL A 79 -3.51 2.27 1.19
N VAL A 80 -3.43 3.53 1.57
CA VAL A 80 -4.49 4.21 2.31
C VAL A 80 -5.50 4.77 1.33
N SER A 81 -6.75 4.32 1.39
CA SER A 81 -7.82 4.73 0.48
C SER A 81 -9.11 5.02 1.26
N PRO A 82 -9.89 6.06 0.87
CA PRO A 82 -11.07 6.46 1.62
C PRO A 82 -12.31 5.61 1.35
N LEU A 83 -12.35 4.85 0.26
CA LEU A 83 -13.57 4.22 -0.24
C LEU A 83 -13.48 2.69 -0.29
N ASN A 84 -14.33 2.01 0.51
CA ASN A 84 -14.41 0.55 0.57
C ASN A 84 -14.63 -0.12 -0.80
N ALA A 85 -15.53 0.44 -1.62
CA ALA A 85 -15.83 -0.12 -2.93
C ALA A 85 -14.60 -0.15 -3.84
N LEU A 86 -13.79 0.91 -3.82
CA LEU A 86 -12.55 0.98 -4.58
C LEU A 86 -11.53 -0.05 -4.07
N ILE A 87 -11.39 -0.19 -2.75
CA ILE A 87 -10.48 -1.15 -2.14
C ILE A 87 -10.82 -2.58 -2.61
N GLN A 88 -12.09 -2.98 -2.56
CA GLN A 88 -12.51 -4.33 -2.98
C GLN A 88 -12.20 -4.61 -4.44
N ASP A 89 -12.40 -3.64 -5.34
CA ASP A 89 -12.04 -3.78 -6.74
C ASP A 89 -10.52 -3.89 -6.95
N GLN A 90 -9.73 -3.14 -6.20
CA GLN A 90 -8.28 -3.21 -6.24
C GLN A 90 -7.75 -4.58 -5.75
N ILE A 91 -8.31 -5.10 -4.65
CA ILE A 91 -7.96 -6.44 -4.13
C ILE A 91 -8.27 -7.52 -5.15
N ARG A 92 -9.47 -7.50 -5.76
CA ARG A 92 -9.83 -8.46 -6.80
C ARG A 92 -8.85 -8.46 -7.97
N ARG A 93 -8.43 -7.28 -8.42
CA ARG A 93 -7.45 -7.13 -9.51
C ARG A 93 -6.08 -7.66 -9.11
N SER A 94 -5.60 -7.36 -7.90
CA SER A 94 -4.31 -7.84 -7.40
C SER A 94 -4.27 -9.36 -7.34
N ASN A 95 -5.31 -9.99 -6.82
CA ASN A 95 -5.40 -11.43 -6.64
C ASN A 95 -5.59 -12.22 -7.97
N GLN A 96 -5.79 -11.53 -9.09
CA GLN A 96 -5.72 -12.15 -10.42
C GLN A 96 -4.28 -12.37 -10.92
N GLY A 97 -3.31 -11.72 -10.30
CA GLY A 97 -1.88 -11.88 -10.57
C GLY A 97 -1.16 -12.67 -9.47
N SER A 98 0.16 -12.50 -9.40
CA SER A 98 1.02 -13.13 -8.38
C SER A 98 1.03 -12.38 -7.04
N ILE A 99 0.51 -11.16 -6.98
CA ILE A 99 0.55 -10.27 -5.81
C ILE A 99 -0.60 -10.63 -4.87
N LYS A 100 -0.27 -10.94 -3.62
CA LYS A 100 -1.26 -11.18 -2.58
C LYS A 100 -1.66 -9.87 -1.94
N ALA A 101 -2.95 -9.54 -2.05
CA ALA A 101 -3.51 -8.33 -1.46
C ALA A 101 -4.51 -8.65 -0.36
N ALA A 102 -4.50 -7.85 0.70
CA ALA A 102 -5.47 -7.91 1.78
C ALA A 102 -5.95 -6.51 2.17
N ILE A 103 -7.02 -6.48 2.94
CA ILE A 103 -7.52 -5.26 3.57
C ILE A 103 -7.30 -5.32 5.08
N LEU A 104 -6.81 -4.23 5.65
CA LEU A 104 -6.78 -3.98 7.07
C LEU A 104 -8.00 -3.13 7.42
N ASN A 105 -9.08 -3.80 7.82
CA ASN A 105 -10.34 -3.15 8.19
C ASN A 105 -10.37 -2.76 9.66
N VAL A 106 -11.21 -1.77 9.95
CA VAL A 106 -11.59 -1.39 11.32
C VAL A 106 -13.10 -1.51 11.51
N LYS A 107 -13.50 -1.80 12.73
CA LYS A 107 -14.88 -1.75 13.19
C LYS A 107 -14.97 -0.85 14.43
N LYS A 108 -16.12 -0.23 14.63
CA LYS A 108 -16.39 0.51 15.88
C LYS A 108 -16.54 -0.47 17.04
N LYS A 109 -15.97 -0.13 18.17
CA LYS A 109 -16.23 -0.86 19.42
C LYS A 109 -17.68 -0.63 19.86
N GLU A 110 -18.28 -1.69 20.42
CA GLU A 110 -19.60 -1.57 21.02
C GLU A 110 -19.56 -0.53 22.17
N ASN A 111 -20.45 0.46 22.10
CA ASN A 111 -20.63 1.52 23.10
C ASN A 111 -19.48 2.55 23.24
N SER A 112 -18.62 2.72 22.25
CA SER A 112 -17.64 3.80 22.21
C SER A 112 -17.42 4.30 20.78
N ASP A 113 -16.85 5.50 20.64
CA ASP A 113 -16.40 6.02 19.34
C ASP A 113 -15.03 5.47 18.92
N ASP A 114 -14.42 4.63 19.76
CA ASP A 114 -13.14 4.00 19.46
C ASP A 114 -13.27 2.97 18.33
N VAL A 115 -12.21 2.83 17.57
CA VAL A 115 -12.10 1.84 16.50
C VAL A 115 -11.12 0.73 16.89
N GLU A 116 -11.42 -0.49 16.48
CA GLU A 116 -10.55 -1.65 16.62
C GLU A 116 -10.38 -2.33 15.27
N LEU A 117 -9.32 -3.12 15.11
CA LEU A 117 -9.13 -3.90 13.89
C LEU A 117 -10.22 -4.97 13.77
N ASP A 118 -10.81 -5.04 12.59
CA ASP A 118 -11.69 -6.16 12.23
C ASP A 118 -10.85 -7.34 11.76
N LEU A 119 -10.50 -8.20 12.70
CA LEU A 119 -9.67 -9.39 12.48
C LEU A 119 -10.52 -10.67 12.41
N ALA A 120 -11.80 -10.56 12.13
CA ALA A 120 -12.71 -11.70 12.10
C ALA A 120 -12.43 -12.67 10.94
N ASP A 121 -11.67 -12.24 9.92
CA ASP A 121 -11.32 -13.06 8.78
C ASP A 121 -10.18 -14.06 9.10
N SER A 122 -10.26 -15.24 8.50
CA SER A 122 -9.25 -16.32 8.55
C SER A 122 -7.83 -15.88 8.12
N ASN A 123 -7.71 -14.71 7.53
CA ASN A 123 -6.45 -14.13 7.02
C ASN A 123 -5.73 -13.24 8.03
N SER A 124 -6.25 -13.08 9.23
CA SER A 124 -5.70 -12.17 10.25
C SER A 124 -4.29 -12.55 10.71
N SER A 125 -3.98 -13.84 10.80
CA SER A 125 -2.64 -14.31 11.14
C SER A 125 -1.61 -13.98 10.05
N LEU A 126 -1.97 -14.22 8.79
CA LEU A 126 -1.10 -13.91 7.64
C LEU A 126 -0.85 -12.40 7.52
N LEU A 127 -1.86 -11.58 7.85
CA LEU A 127 -1.72 -10.13 7.87
C LEU A 127 -0.72 -9.70 8.97
N ARG A 128 -0.84 -10.26 10.19
CA ARG A 128 0.09 -9.99 11.30
C ARG A 128 1.51 -10.43 11.01
N GLU A 129 1.68 -11.52 10.27
CA GLU A 129 2.99 -12.03 9.84
C GLU A 129 3.60 -11.24 8.66
N GLY A 130 2.88 -10.28 8.08
CA GLY A 130 3.34 -9.53 6.92
C GLY A 130 3.46 -10.36 5.64
N ARG A 131 2.52 -11.30 5.42
CA ARG A 131 2.53 -12.22 4.27
C ARG A 131 1.82 -11.67 3.02
N TYR A 132 1.35 -10.43 3.08
CA TYR A 132 0.73 -9.75 1.96
C TYR A 132 1.67 -8.68 1.42
N GLU A 133 1.81 -8.63 0.12
CA GLU A 133 2.64 -7.63 -0.57
C GLU A 133 1.92 -6.28 -0.72
N LEU A 134 0.58 -6.30 -0.75
CA LEU A 134 -0.24 -5.11 -0.90
C LEU A 134 -1.32 -5.08 0.18
N VAL A 135 -1.24 -4.12 1.09
CA VAL A 135 -2.17 -3.98 2.21
C VAL A 135 -2.97 -2.70 2.02
N PHE A 136 -4.25 -2.87 1.69
CA PHE A 136 -5.19 -1.74 1.64
C PHE A 136 -5.72 -1.44 3.01
N THR A 137 -5.96 -0.17 3.30
CA THR A 137 -6.45 0.25 4.60
C THR A 137 -7.18 1.58 4.53
N HIS A 138 -7.93 1.87 5.59
CA HIS A 138 -8.49 3.19 5.84
C HIS A 138 -7.56 4.01 6.74
N PRO A 139 -7.63 5.35 6.70
CA PRO A 139 -6.82 6.22 7.55
C PRO A 139 -6.94 5.88 9.02
N GLU A 140 -8.16 5.59 9.48
CA GLU A 140 -8.47 5.29 10.86
C GLU A 140 -7.69 4.08 11.40
N ALA A 141 -7.45 3.08 10.55
CA ALA A 141 -6.71 1.88 10.94
C ALA A 141 -5.23 2.16 11.25
N VAL A 142 -4.64 3.14 10.60
CA VAL A 142 -3.21 3.44 10.70
C VAL A 142 -2.89 4.68 11.51
N LEU A 143 -3.91 5.47 11.89
CA LEU A 143 -3.74 6.70 12.66
C LEU A 143 -4.38 6.64 14.04
N SER A 144 -5.59 6.13 14.15
CA SER A 144 -6.42 6.20 15.36
C SER A 144 -6.61 4.83 16.03
N CYS A 145 -6.49 3.73 15.27
CA CYS A 145 -6.63 2.39 15.81
C CYS A 145 -5.33 1.93 16.49
N LYS A 146 -5.41 1.63 17.79
CA LYS A 146 -4.25 1.19 18.58
C LYS A 146 -3.62 -0.09 18.01
N GLU A 147 -4.44 -1.08 17.70
CA GLU A 147 -3.99 -2.36 17.15
C GLU A 147 -3.34 -2.18 15.76
N GLY A 148 -3.84 -1.24 14.95
CA GLY A 148 -3.24 -0.91 13.66
C GLY A 148 -1.87 -0.27 13.79
N LEU A 149 -1.71 0.66 14.73
CA LEU A 149 -0.41 1.26 15.06
C LEU A 149 0.57 0.22 15.62
N GLU A 150 0.11 -0.69 16.48
CA GLU A 150 0.94 -1.80 17.00
C GLU A 150 1.37 -2.73 15.87
N LEU A 151 0.50 -3.03 14.90
CA LEU A 151 0.81 -3.80 13.72
C LEU A 151 1.92 -3.15 12.89
N LEU A 152 1.80 -1.85 12.61
CA LEU A 152 2.82 -1.11 11.86
C LEU A 152 4.17 -1.07 12.58
N ARG A 153 4.17 -1.05 13.92
CA ARG A 153 5.38 -1.09 14.75
C ARG A 153 5.94 -2.48 14.94
N SER A 154 5.24 -3.52 14.52
CA SER A 154 5.71 -4.90 14.64
C SER A 154 6.93 -5.17 13.76
N SER A 155 7.79 -6.11 14.18
CA SER A 155 9.01 -6.45 13.44
C SER A 155 8.77 -6.84 11.97
N PRO A 156 7.74 -7.63 11.60
CA PRO A 156 7.47 -7.92 10.19
C PRO A 156 7.25 -6.66 9.35
N TYR A 157 6.43 -5.73 9.85
CA TYR A 157 6.10 -4.50 9.12
C TYR A 157 7.27 -3.53 9.05
N GLN A 158 7.98 -3.32 10.16
CA GLN A 158 9.15 -2.44 10.21
C GLN A 158 10.26 -2.85 9.24
N ARG A 159 10.39 -4.14 8.96
CA ARG A 159 11.38 -4.66 8.00
C ARG A 159 10.90 -4.63 6.56
N SER A 160 9.61 -4.81 6.36
CA SER A 160 9.07 -5.12 5.03
C SER A 160 8.33 -3.96 4.38
N VAL A 161 7.81 -2.98 5.12
CA VAL A 161 7.13 -1.82 4.53
C VAL A 161 8.16 -0.96 3.79
N GLN A 162 7.94 -0.83 2.49
CA GLN A 162 8.84 -0.08 1.59
C GLN A 162 8.19 1.16 1.00
N ALA A 163 6.86 1.24 1.03
CA ALA A 163 6.12 2.41 0.57
C ALA A 163 4.76 2.51 1.25
N ILE A 164 4.34 3.73 1.50
CA ILE A 164 2.97 4.09 1.88
C ILE A 164 2.41 4.95 0.76
N VAL A 165 1.26 4.56 0.24
CA VAL A 165 0.56 5.24 -0.84
C VAL A 165 -0.72 5.83 -0.30
N ILE A 166 -0.95 7.10 -0.52
CA ILE A 166 -2.21 7.78 -0.20
C ILE A 166 -2.97 7.93 -1.52
N ASP A 167 -3.99 7.09 -1.70
CA ASP A 167 -4.87 7.15 -2.85
C ASP A 167 -5.95 8.23 -2.64
N GLU A 168 -6.39 8.87 -3.73
CA GLU A 168 -7.36 9.97 -3.70
C GLU A 168 -6.97 11.09 -2.71
N ALA A 169 -5.69 11.49 -2.72
CA ALA A 169 -5.14 12.48 -1.79
C ALA A 169 -5.85 13.85 -1.83
N HIS A 170 -6.63 14.15 -2.89
CA HIS A 170 -7.47 15.35 -2.94
C HIS A 170 -8.54 15.38 -1.85
N CYS A 171 -8.99 14.21 -1.37
CA CYS A 171 -9.94 14.11 -0.27
C CYS A 171 -9.41 14.71 1.05
N ILE A 172 -8.08 14.88 1.21
CA ILE A 172 -7.48 15.55 2.36
C ILE A 172 -7.98 17.00 2.45
N LEU A 173 -8.10 17.67 1.30
CA LEU A 173 -8.52 19.08 1.24
C LEU A 173 -10.04 19.24 1.23
N GLU A 174 -10.76 18.29 0.64
CA GLU A 174 -12.21 18.41 0.45
C GLU A 174 -13.03 17.92 1.64
N TRP A 175 -12.50 16.94 2.41
CA TRP A 175 -13.25 16.25 3.47
C TRP A 175 -12.63 16.43 4.87
N GLY A 176 -11.59 17.28 4.99
CA GLY A 176 -10.67 17.33 6.14
C GLY A 176 -11.31 17.63 7.50
N ASP A 177 -12.39 18.41 7.59
CA ASP A 177 -12.87 18.85 8.89
C ASP A 177 -14.12 18.12 9.42
N ASP A 178 -15.00 17.61 8.56
CA ASP A 178 -16.30 17.07 8.99
C ASP A 178 -16.52 15.57 8.74
N PHE A 179 -15.88 14.98 7.72
CA PHE A 179 -16.21 13.60 7.31
C PHE A 179 -15.14 12.57 7.67
N ARG A 180 -13.84 12.93 7.63
CA ARG A 180 -12.72 12.04 7.98
C ARG A 180 -11.53 12.83 8.53
N LYS A 181 -11.59 13.18 9.80
CA LYS A 181 -10.52 13.89 10.52
C LYS A 181 -9.15 13.20 10.39
N ASP A 182 -9.14 11.88 10.33
CA ASP A 182 -7.90 11.11 10.20
C ASP A 182 -7.18 11.33 8.86
N TYR A 183 -7.90 11.73 7.78
CA TYR A 183 -7.25 12.05 6.50
C TYR A 183 -6.31 13.26 6.60
N SER A 184 -6.68 14.27 7.39
CA SER A 184 -5.84 15.47 7.58
C SER A 184 -4.55 15.17 8.37
N HIS A 185 -4.53 14.06 9.14
CA HIS A 185 -3.39 13.64 9.95
C HIS A 185 -2.46 12.64 9.24
N LEU A 186 -2.71 12.28 7.98
CA LEU A 186 -1.86 11.34 7.23
C LEU A 186 -0.41 11.80 7.09
N GLY A 187 -0.15 13.10 7.18
CA GLY A 187 1.21 13.63 7.26
C GLY A 187 2.02 13.07 8.43
N ASN A 188 1.38 12.59 9.48
CA ASN A 188 2.04 12.01 10.65
C ASN A 188 2.57 10.57 10.40
N LEU A 189 2.24 9.95 9.28
CA LEU A 189 2.78 8.64 8.90
C LEU A 189 4.18 8.72 8.26
N VAL A 190 4.66 9.93 7.98
CA VAL A 190 5.92 10.18 7.26
C VAL A 190 7.04 10.44 8.29
N TYR A 191 7.36 9.46 9.14
CA TYR A 191 8.58 9.48 9.97
C TYR A 191 9.04 8.07 10.32
#